data_7efb563bf56dabaa9b93b13b1ab049ca
#
_entry.id   7efb563bf56dabaa9b93b13b1ab049ca
#
_cell.length_a   1.000
_cell.length_b   1.000
_cell.length_c   1.000
_cell.angle_alpha   90.00
_cell.angle_beta   90.00
_cell.angle_gamma   90.00
#
_symmetry.space_group_name_H-M   'P 1'
#
loop_
_entity.id
_entity.type
_entity.pdbx_description
1 polymer ?
#
loop_
_entity_poly.entity_id
_entity_poly.type
_entity_poly.pdbx_seq_one_letter_code
_entity_poly.pdbx_strand_id
1 'polypeptide(L)'
;EINRRTFCRHFTDKYQLVTWIYENGFQKAIGDDEPGLFDLFGRVCTYLYADRAFYARALTFTGQNSFRDFLCGRLHPYLQKDFSDLFSNPQTEAFMSGKMSNVVIDIVQNWLEQPDCPPPEEFAPWALNLWRSIMGRWKDLGDAWEHTLDHKNA
;
A
#
# COMPACT_ATOMS: atom_id res chain seq x y z
N GLU A 1 -1.37 10.93 -32.14
CA GLU A 1 -0.10 11.27 -31.48
C GLU A 1 -0.31 12.50 -30.58
N ILE A 2 -0.14 12.36 -29.24
CA ILE A 2 -0.31 13.49 -28.34
C ILE A 2 0.97 14.32 -28.37
N ASN A 3 0.85 15.59 -28.77
CA ASN A 3 1.96 16.53 -28.81
C ASN A 3 2.39 16.91 -27.36
N ARG A 4 3.72 17.09 -27.14
CA ARG A 4 4.30 17.53 -25.87
C ARG A 4 3.59 18.79 -25.29
N ARG A 5 3.18 19.71 -26.16
CA ARG A 5 2.45 20.94 -25.76
C ARG A 5 1.07 20.63 -25.17
N THR A 6 0.38 19.65 -25.71
CA THR A 6 -0.91 19.17 -25.19
C THR A 6 -0.73 18.50 -23.84
N PHE A 7 0.33 17.66 -23.69
CA PHE A 7 0.68 17.03 -22.42
C PHE A 7 0.93 18.07 -21.33
N CYS A 8 1.86 19.00 -21.55
CA CYS A 8 2.23 20.04 -20.56
C CYS A 8 1.09 21.01 -20.21
N ARG A 9 0.02 21.03 -21.00
CA ARG A 9 -1.19 21.83 -20.69
C ARG A 9 -2.09 21.16 -19.65
N HIS A 10 -2.06 19.82 -19.54
CA HIS A 10 -2.92 19.04 -18.68
C HIS A 10 -2.20 18.42 -17.49
N PHE A 11 -0.91 18.14 -17.64
CA PHE A 11 -0.10 17.47 -16.61
C PHE A 11 1.20 18.24 -16.37
N THR A 12 1.55 18.43 -15.11
CA THR A 12 2.80 19.08 -14.72
C THR A 12 4.00 18.18 -15.03
N ASP A 13 3.82 16.86 -14.82
CA ASP A 13 4.84 15.86 -15.09
C ASP A 13 4.22 14.48 -15.41
N LYS A 14 5.10 13.51 -15.73
CA LYS A 14 4.68 12.14 -16.06
C LYS A 14 4.05 11.40 -14.87
N TYR A 15 4.40 11.76 -13.64
CA TYR A 15 3.89 11.12 -12.44
C TYR A 15 2.43 11.50 -12.18
N GLN A 16 2.10 12.76 -12.41
CA GLN A 16 0.72 13.22 -12.37
C GLN A 16 -0.17 12.51 -13.40
N LEU A 17 0.36 12.24 -14.59
CA LEU A 17 -0.36 11.45 -15.59
C LEU A 17 -0.62 10.03 -15.09
N VAL A 18 0.38 9.35 -14.52
CA VAL A 18 0.22 7.98 -13.99
C VAL A 18 -0.82 7.94 -12.89
N THR A 19 -0.76 8.86 -11.94
CA THR A 19 -1.74 9.00 -10.87
C THR A 19 -3.15 9.22 -11.42
N TRP A 20 -3.28 10.12 -12.40
CA TRP A 20 -4.56 10.40 -13.06
C TRP A 20 -5.13 9.17 -13.79
N ILE A 21 -4.29 8.40 -14.51
CA ILE A 21 -4.70 7.15 -15.15
C ILE A 21 -5.23 6.17 -14.11
N TYR A 22 -4.50 6.01 -13.01
CA TYR A 22 -4.90 5.12 -11.93
C TYR A 22 -6.22 5.57 -11.30
N GLU A 23 -6.34 6.82 -10.86
CA GLU A 23 -7.55 7.32 -10.19
C GLU A 23 -8.79 7.17 -11.07
N ASN A 24 -8.70 7.58 -12.35
CA ASN A 24 -9.85 7.49 -13.25
C ASN A 24 -10.22 6.06 -13.63
N GLY A 25 -9.23 5.18 -13.80
CA GLY A 25 -9.49 3.78 -14.13
C GLY A 25 -9.96 3.00 -12.91
N PHE A 26 -9.30 3.17 -11.78
CA PHE A 26 -9.58 2.45 -10.54
C PHE A 26 -10.93 2.85 -9.94
N GLN A 27 -11.25 4.15 -9.93
CA GLN A 27 -12.57 4.62 -9.47
C GLN A 27 -13.71 4.00 -10.27
N LYS A 28 -13.55 3.86 -11.59
CA LYS A 28 -14.52 3.17 -12.44
C LYS A 28 -14.62 1.68 -12.16
N ALA A 29 -13.51 1.05 -11.74
CA ALA A 29 -13.46 -0.37 -11.44
C ALA A 29 -14.04 -0.72 -10.06
N ILE A 30 -13.91 0.19 -9.07
CA ILE A 30 -14.46 -0.01 -7.71
C ILE A 30 -15.97 0.30 -7.67
N GLY A 31 -16.45 1.28 -8.46
CA GLY A 31 -17.78 1.84 -8.30
C GLY A 31 -17.89 2.76 -7.07
N ASP A 32 -19.10 3.02 -6.61
CA ASP A 32 -19.42 3.93 -5.51
C ASP A 32 -19.42 3.23 -4.13
N ASP A 33 -19.01 1.96 -4.05
CA ASP A 33 -18.93 1.19 -2.81
C ASP A 33 -17.78 1.66 -1.93
N GLU A 34 -17.95 1.61 -0.60
CA GLU A 34 -16.87 1.74 0.38
C GLU A 34 -16.41 0.34 0.83
N PRO A 35 -15.49 -0.29 0.09
CA PRO A 35 -15.02 -1.64 0.42
C PRO A 35 -14.19 -1.62 1.70
N GLY A 36 -14.27 -2.67 2.51
CA GLY A 36 -13.31 -2.91 3.60
C GLY A 36 -11.89 -3.05 3.08
N LEU A 37 -10.89 -2.86 3.96
CA LEU A 37 -9.46 -2.90 3.59
C LEU A 37 -9.09 -4.14 2.76
N PHE A 38 -9.59 -5.30 3.13
CA PHE A 38 -9.26 -6.57 2.46
C PHE A 38 -9.82 -6.65 1.03
N ASP A 39 -11.06 -6.23 0.85
CA ASP A 39 -11.70 -6.18 -0.46
C ASP A 39 -11.04 -5.09 -1.33
N LEU A 40 -10.76 -3.92 -0.75
CA LEU A 40 -10.04 -2.85 -1.42
C LEU A 40 -8.66 -3.33 -1.92
N PHE A 41 -7.90 -4.02 -1.07
CA PHE A 41 -6.59 -4.53 -1.44
C PHE A 41 -6.66 -5.52 -2.61
N GLY A 42 -7.62 -6.46 -2.57
CA GLY A 42 -7.87 -7.39 -3.66
C GLY A 42 -8.22 -6.68 -4.98
N ARG A 43 -9.09 -5.67 -4.94
CA ARG A 43 -9.45 -4.85 -6.11
C ARG A 43 -8.25 -4.06 -6.66
N VAL A 44 -7.42 -3.50 -5.77
CA VAL A 44 -6.17 -2.82 -6.17
C VAL A 44 -5.24 -3.81 -6.87
N CYS A 45 -5.01 -4.99 -6.30
CA CYS A 45 -4.17 -6.02 -6.93
C CYS A 45 -4.70 -6.42 -8.31
N THR A 46 -6.01 -6.67 -8.45
CA THR A 46 -6.63 -7.00 -9.73
C THR A 46 -6.45 -5.88 -10.77
N TYR A 47 -6.63 -4.63 -10.34
CA TYR A 47 -6.48 -3.48 -11.22
C TYR A 47 -5.03 -3.30 -11.70
N LEU A 48 -4.06 -3.40 -10.78
CA LEU A 48 -2.63 -3.28 -11.13
C LEU A 48 -2.15 -4.44 -12.01
N TYR A 49 -2.67 -5.64 -11.77
CA TYR A 49 -2.31 -6.83 -12.53
C TYR A 49 -2.77 -6.76 -13.99
N ALA A 50 -3.91 -6.14 -14.27
CA ALA A 50 -4.45 -6.00 -15.63
C ALA A 50 -3.47 -5.29 -16.59
N ASP A 51 -2.64 -4.37 -16.07
CA ASP A 51 -1.55 -3.73 -16.82
C ASP A 51 -0.23 -3.77 -16.01
N ARG A 52 0.14 -5.01 -15.60
CA ARG A 52 1.24 -5.24 -14.66
C ARG A 52 2.57 -4.65 -15.13
N ALA A 53 2.88 -4.74 -16.42
CA ALA A 53 4.14 -4.22 -16.97
C ALA A 53 4.26 -2.70 -16.82
N PHE A 54 3.15 -1.99 -16.99
CA PHE A 54 3.08 -0.55 -16.78
C PHE A 54 3.22 -0.20 -15.29
N TYR A 55 2.44 -0.83 -14.40
CA TYR A 55 2.44 -0.50 -12.99
C TYR A 55 3.70 -0.96 -12.25
N ALA A 56 4.27 -2.12 -12.60
CA ALA A 56 5.57 -2.54 -12.09
C ALA A 56 6.62 -1.45 -12.36
N ARG A 57 6.67 -0.97 -13.61
CA ARG A 57 7.60 0.10 -13.99
C ARG A 57 7.27 1.45 -13.34
N ALA A 58 5.99 1.79 -13.17
CA ALA A 58 5.59 3.02 -12.51
C ALA A 58 6.01 3.05 -11.03
N LEU A 59 5.99 1.91 -10.35
CA LEU A 59 6.39 1.75 -8.95
C LEU A 59 7.91 1.82 -8.72
N THR A 60 8.75 1.61 -9.74
CA THR A 60 10.21 1.76 -9.60
C THR A 60 10.65 3.21 -9.39
N PHE A 61 9.83 4.17 -9.80
CA PHE A 61 10.15 5.57 -9.64
C PHE A 61 9.84 6.02 -8.22
N THR A 62 10.88 6.51 -7.54
CA THR A 62 10.81 7.09 -6.21
C THR A 62 10.96 8.61 -6.29
N GLY A 63 10.45 9.33 -5.32
CA GLY A 63 10.56 10.78 -5.23
C GLY A 63 9.19 11.44 -5.07
N GLN A 64 9.25 12.73 -4.82
CA GLN A 64 8.08 13.55 -4.57
C GLN A 64 7.09 13.47 -5.74
N ASN A 65 5.81 13.23 -5.43
CA ASN A 65 4.72 13.05 -6.40
C ASN A 65 4.81 11.78 -7.27
N SER A 66 5.66 10.81 -6.91
CA SER A 66 5.70 9.53 -7.61
C SER A 66 4.39 8.76 -7.43
N PHE A 67 4.09 7.85 -8.36
CA PHE A 67 2.95 6.94 -8.22
C PHE A 67 3.06 6.07 -6.96
N ARG A 68 4.28 5.69 -6.59
CA ARG A 68 4.59 5.02 -5.33
C ARG A 68 4.17 5.84 -4.12
N ASP A 69 4.58 7.11 -4.06
CA ASP A 69 4.19 8.05 -2.98
C ASP A 69 2.67 8.20 -2.88
N PHE A 70 2.01 8.31 -4.01
CA PHE A 70 0.55 8.39 -4.08
C PHE A 70 -0.11 7.16 -3.46
N LEU A 71 0.31 5.93 -3.85
CA LEU A 71 -0.25 4.70 -3.28
C LEU A 71 0.08 4.53 -1.79
N CYS A 72 1.29 4.88 -1.35
CA CYS A 72 1.64 4.91 0.06
C CYS A 72 0.71 5.83 0.86
N GLY A 73 0.44 7.04 0.34
CA GLY A 73 -0.47 7.99 0.97
C GLY A 73 -1.91 7.47 1.06
N ARG A 74 -2.37 6.71 0.06
CA ARG A 74 -3.71 6.08 0.07
C ARG A 74 -3.80 4.92 1.05
N LEU A 75 -2.74 4.17 1.23
CA LEU A 75 -2.68 3.03 2.15
C LEU A 75 -2.47 3.45 3.61
N HIS A 76 -1.75 4.55 3.85
CA HIS A 76 -1.35 5.00 5.18
C HIS A 76 -2.50 5.09 6.21
N PRO A 77 -3.68 5.67 5.92
CA PRO A 77 -4.76 5.77 6.90
C PRO A 77 -5.28 4.40 7.40
N TYR A 78 -5.29 3.39 6.52
CA TYR A 78 -5.71 2.04 6.89
C TYR A 78 -4.69 1.38 7.81
N LEU A 79 -3.41 1.50 7.50
CA LEU A 79 -2.33 0.98 8.34
C LEU A 79 -2.23 1.72 9.67
N GLN A 80 -2.43 3.03 9.68
CA GLN A 80 -2.44 3.81 10.89
C GLN A 80 -3.50 3.30 11.89
N LYS A 81 -4.67 2.94 11.40
CA LYS A 81 -5.72 2.34 12.23
C LYS A 81 -5.28 1.00 12.84
N ASP A 82 -4.61 0.14 12.06
CA ASP A 82 -4.10 -1.14 12.58
C ASP A 82 -3.00 -0.93 13.62
N PHE A 83 -2.17 0.11 13.48
CA PHE A 83 -1.07 0.42 14.38
C PHE A 83 -1.48 1.20 15.64
N SER A 84 -2.63 1.88 15.63
CA SER A 84 -3.13 2.61 16.80
C SER A 84 -3.37 1.71 18.00
N ASP A 85 -3.68 0.45 17.77
CA ASP A 85 -3.90 -0.55 18.81
C ASP A 85 -2.59 -1.16 19.34
N LEU A 86 -1.46 -0.93 18.65
CA LEU A 86 -0.16 -1.51 18.99
C LEU A 86 0.80 -0.53 19.67
N PHE A 87 0.64 0.76 19.44
CA PHE A 87 1.56 1.76 19.96
C PHE A 87 0.82 2.87 20.70
N SER A 88 1.14 3.04 21.96
CA SER A 88 0.60 4.13 22.78
C SER A 88 1.17 5.50 22.44
N ASN A 89 2.30 5.54 21.72
CA ASN A 89 2.98 6.77 21.32
C ASN A 89 2.61 7.16 19.86
N PRO A 90 1.91 8.30 19.65
CA PRO A 90 1.47 8.71 18.30
C PRO A 90 2.62 8.93 17.30
N GLN A 91 3.81 9.30 17.78
CA GLN A 91 4.98 9.49 16.88
C GLN A 91 5.50 8.14 16.38
N THR A 92 5.52 7.13 17.26
CA THR A 92 5.91 5.76 16.89
C THR A 92 4.88 5.16 15.93
N GLU A 93 3.59 5.34 16.22
CA GLU A 93 2.49 4.91 15.36
C GLU A 93 2.62 5.50 13.95
N ALA A 94 2.75 6.83 13.83
CA ALA A 94 2.89 7.51 12.53
C ALA A 94 4.15 7.08 11.78
N PHE A 95 5.27 6.89 12.48
CA PHE A 95 6.51 6.40 11.89
C PHE A 95 6.35 4.98 11.34
N MET A 96 5.80 4.07 12.13
CA MET A 96 5.64 2.67 11.77
C MET A 96 4.64 2.50 10.63
N SER A 97 3.48 3.14 10.70
CA SER A 97 2.48 3.08 9.62
C SER A 97 3.02 3.62 8.30
N GLY A 98 3.79 4.70 8.33
CA GLY A 98 4.46 5.25 7.15
C GLY A 98 5.53 4.30 6.58
N LYS A 99 6.33 3.65 7.43
CA LYS A 99 7.32 2.65 6.98
C LYS A 99 6.65 1.41 6.39
N MET A 100 5.61 0.92 7.05
CA MET A 100 4.90 -0.28 6.59
C MET A 100 4.11 -0.04 5.30
N SER A 101 3.64 1.17 5.04
CA SER A 101 3.08 1.52 3.73
C SER A 101 4.09 1.27 2.60
N ASN A 102 5.35 1.65 2.80
CA ASN A 102 6.41 1.38 1.83
C ASN A 102 6.68 -0.12 1.66
N VAL A 103 6.73 -0.88 2.77
CA VAL A 103 6.92 -2.34 2.74
C VAL A 103 5.80 -3.03 1.95
N VAL A 104 4.55 -2.64 2.17
CA VAL A 104 3.41 -3.20 1.41
C VAL A 104 3.55 -2.90 -0.08
N ILE A 105 3.93 -1.68 -0.45
CA ILE A 105 4.13 -1.32 -1.86
C ILE A 105 5.34 -2.05 -2.46
N ASP A 106 6.42 -2.29 -1.68
CA ASP A 106 7.56 -3.12 -2.13
C ASP A 106 7.11 -4.57 -2.42
N ILE A 107 6.28 -5.15 -1.58
CA ILE A 107 5.73 -6.50 -1.78
C ILE A 107 4.89 -6.54 -3.08
N VAL A 108 4.03 -5.55 -3.29
CA VAL A 108 3.20 -5.45 -4.50
C VAL A 108 4.07 -5.26 -5.74
N GLN A 109 5.07 -4.39 -5.69
CA GLN A 109 6.00 -4.19 -6.81
C GLN A 109 6.75 -5.47 -7.16
N ASN A 110 7.36 -6.13 -6.16
CA ASN A 110 8.07 -7.39 -6.35
C ASN A 110 7.16 -8.49 -6.94
N TRP A 111 5.90 -8.54 -6.52
CA TRP A 111 4.92 -9.46 -7.09
C TRP A 111 4.69 -9.18 -8.59
N LEU A 112 4.44 -7.93 -8.96
CA LEU A 112 4.19 -7.54 -10.36
C LEU A 112 5.42 -7.78 -11.27
N GLU A 113 6.64 -7.73 -10.72
CA GLU A 113 7.90 -7.92 -11.45
C GLU A 113 8.25 -9.39 -11.68
N GLN A 114 7.60 -10.33 -10.98
CA GLN A 114 7.91 -11.76 -11.11
C GLN A 114 7.63 -12.25 -12.54
N PRO A 115 8.52 -13.05 -13.16
CA PRO A 115 8.26 -13.64 -14.46
C PRO A 115 6.97 -14.46 -14.49
N ASP A 116 6.81 -15.35 -13.51
CA ASP A 116 5.63 -16.19 -13.30
C ASP A 116 4.71 -15.56 -12.24
N CYS A 117 4.35 -14.28 -12.45
CA CYS A 117 3.53 -13.51 -11.53
C CYS A 117 2.20 -14.24 -11.24
N PRO A 118 1.97 -14.72 -10.00
CA PRO A 118 0.72 -15.39 -9.66
C PRO A 118 -0.47 -14.44 -9.81
N PRO A 119 -1.67 -14.95 -10.13
CA PRO A 119 -2.86 -14.11 -10.30
C PRO A 119 -3.26 -13.44 -8.97
N PRO A 120 -4.00 -12.31 -9.03
CA PRO A 120 -4.41 -11.56 -7.85
C PRO A 120 -5.19 -12.38 -6.83
N GLU A 121 -5.96 -13.35 -7.29
CA GLU A 121 -6.78 -14.26 -6.47
C GLU A 121 -5.93 -15.18 -5.57
N GLU A 122 -4.68 -15.41 -5.94
CA GLU A 122 -3.69 -16.16 -5.14
C GLU A 122 -2.84 -15.22 -4.30
N PHE A 123 -2.36 -14.13 -4.91
CA PHE A 123 -1.46 -13.20 -4.25
C PHE A 123 -2.13 -12.41 -3.12
N ALA A 124 -3.32 -11.85 -3.34
CA ALA A 124 -3.94 -10.97 -2.35
C ALA A 124 -4.28 -11.70 -1.03
N PRO A 125 -4.88 -12.90 -1.03
CA PRO A 125 -5.08 -13.66 0.20
C PRO A 125 -3.78 -14.03 0.90
N TRP A 126 -2.73 -14.40 0.15
CA TRP A 126 -1.42 -14.69 0.72
C TRP A 126 -0.82 -13.47 1.42
N ALA A 127 -0.80 -12.31 0.77
CA ALA A 127 -0.25 -11.08 1.32
C ALA A 127 -1.02 -10.62 2.58
N LEU A 128 -2.34 -10.74 2.57
CA LEU A 128 -3.19 -10.42 3.72
C LEU A 128 -2.99 -11.39 4.90
N ASN A 129 -2.78 -12.67 4.63
CA ASN A 129 -2.45 -13.64 5.67
C ASN A 129 -1.07 -13.39 6.27
N LEU A 130 -0.09 -13.02 5.43
CA LEU A 130 1.23 -12.59 5.90
C LEU A 130 1.11 -11.36 6.81
N TRP A 131 0.35 -10.36 6.39
CA TRP A 131 0.08 -9.15 7.21
C TRP A 131 -0.52 -9.51 8.57
N ARG A 132 -1.60 -10.30 8.60
CA ARG A 132 -2.24 -10.74 9.85
C ARG A 132 -1.27 -11.47 10.77
N SER A 133 -0.42 -12.33 10.20
CA SER A 133 0.58 -13.08 10.97
C SER A 133 1.62 -12.17 11.61
N ILE A 134 2.07 -11.13 10.88
CA ILE A 134 3.02 -10.14 11.40
C ILE A 134 2.38 -9.32 12.52
N MET A 135 1.18 -8.79 12.28
CA MET A 135 0.47 -7.95 13.24
C MET A 135 0.11 -8.71 14.52
N GLY A 136 -0.34 -9.97 14.42
CA GLY A 136 -0.62 -10.83 15.57
C GLY A 136 0.62 -11.06 16.43
N ARG A 137 1.77 -11.37 15.83
CA ARG A 137 3.03 -11.57 16.56
C ARG A 137 3.54 -10.30 17.24
N TRP A 138 3.36 -9.15 16.63
CA TRP A 138 3.74 -7.88 17.25
C TRP A 138 2.90 -7.55 18.47
N LYS A 139 1.61 -7.85 18.44
CA LYS A 139 0.74 -7.71 19.59
C LYS A 139 1.18 -8.62 20.73
N ASP A 140 1.41 -9.91 20.45
CA ASP A 140 1.89 -10.88 21.44
C ASP A 140 3.21 -10.46 22.08
N LEU A 141 4.14 -9.90 21.29
CA LEU A 141 5.43 -9.39 21.77
C LEU A 141 5.26 -8.13 22.62
N GLY A 142 4.34 -7.23 22.26
CA GLY A 142 4.00 -6.05 23.04
C GLY A 142 3.46 -6.42 24.42
N ASP A 143 2.48 -7.30 24.48
CA ASP A 143 1.88 -7.79 25.72
C ASP A 143 2.92 -8.49 26.63
N ALA A 144 3.80 -9.31 26.04
CA ALA A 144 4.88 -9.98 26.78
C ALA A 144 5.91 -8.99 27.34
N TRP A 145 6.20 -7.90 26.62
CA TRP A 145 7.12 -6.86 27.07
C TRP A 145 6.55 -6.04 28.22
N GLU A 146 5.30 -5.65 28.18
CA GLU A 146 4.60 -4.93 29.25
C GLU A 146 4.58 -5.76 30.54
N HIS A 147 4.24 -7.03 30.48
CA HIS A 147 4.31 -7.95 31.62
C HIS A 147 5.71 -8.04 32.25
N THR A 148 6.77 -7.95 31.44
CA THR A 148 8.14 -8.00 31.94
C THR A 148 8.54 -6.73 32.68
N LEU A 149 8.01 -5.57 32.27
CA LEU A 149 8.25 -4.28 32.94
C LEU A 149 7.52 -4.18 34.27
N ASP A 150 6.28 -4.67 34.35
CA ASP A 150 5.49 -4.64 35.58
C ASP A 150 6.12 -5.49 36.70
N HIS A 151 6.72 -6.64 36.35
CA HIS A 151 7.45 -7.49 37.30
C HIS A 151 8.79 -6.92 37.78
N LYS A 152 9.38 -5.96 37.06
CA LYS A 152 10.63 -5.28 37.48
C LYS A 152 10.38 -4.07 38.38
N ASN A 153 9.17 -3.54 38.38
CA ASN A 153 8.79 -2.36 39.17
C ASN A 153 7.98 -2.73 40.45
N ALA A 154 7.71 -4.01 40.68
CA ALA A 154 7.10 -4.57 41.87
C ALA A 154 8.16 -5.16 42.82
#